data_34658835b825e3aaa89c29236e3eb1a3
#
_entry.id   34658835b825e3aaa89c29236e3eb1a3
#
_cell.length_a   1.000
_cell.length_b   1.000
_cell.length_c   1.000
_cell.angle_alpha   90.00
_cell.angle_beta   90.00
_cell.angle_gamma   90.00
#
_symmetry.space_group_name_H-M   'P 1'
#
loop_
_entity.id
_entity.type
_entity.pdbx_description
1 polymer ?
#
loop_
_entity_poly.entity_id
_entity_poly.type
_entity_poly.pdbx_seq_one_letter_code
_entity_poly.pdbx_strand_id
1 'polypeptide(L)'
;MRRRPTLDVDVDENGEPVSDGEPKVSAITGKRRKGKPKSIKPNHIKKICDLIRSGNYVKTSVKAVGVNYYTFLDYMKKGKKGIRPYDEYYEMVEMAKAGFESDAVSTIADSGKDGNVGAYMWMLPRMYPQRWGTVQRQEVKVDNSQKIEIVKYSDENRE
;
A
#
# COMPACT_ATOMS: atom_id res chain seq x y z
N MET A 1 -26.40 28.46 32.54
CA MET A 1 -26.87 27.18 33.11
C MET A 1 -27.45 26.32 31.96
N ARG A 2 -26.76 25.27 31.56
CA ARG A 2 -27.22 24.34 30.49
C ARG A 2 -27.92 23.18 31.20
N ARG A 3 -29.24 23.02 30.93
CA ARG A 3 -30.03 21.90 31.45
C ARG A 3 -29.58 20.62 30.74
N ARG A 4 -29.29 19.57 31.54
CA ARG A 4 -28.99 18.22 31.02
C ARG A 4 -30.32 17.62 30.50
N PRO A 5 -30.34 16.91 29.36
CA PRO A 5 -31.53 16.18 28.95
C PRO A 5 -31.80 15.05 29.96
N THR A 6 -33.04 14.96 30.41
CA THR A 6 -33.56 13.83 31.17
C THR A 6 -33.72 12.64 30.20
N LEU A 7 -33.10 11.51 30.54
CA LEU A 7 -33.35 10.24 29.85
C LEU A 7 -34.74 9.76 30.30
N ASP A 8 -35.69 9.71 29.38
CA ASP A 8 -36.96 9.04 29.58
C ASP A 8 -36.66 7.52 29.61
N VAL A 9 -36.91 6.91 30.77
CA VAL A 9 -36.80 5.45 30.96
C VAL A 9 -38.19 4.89 30.76
N ASP A 10 -38.37 4.02 29.75
CA ASP A 10 -39.63 3.32 29.56
C ASP A 10 -39.87 2.37 30.74
N VAL A 11 -41.04 2.49 31.38
CA VAL A 11 -41.49 1.66 32.51
C VAL A 11 -42.69 0.84 32.06
N ASP A 12 -42.84 -0.39 32.58
CA ASP A 12 -43.98 -1.25 32.35
C ASP A 12 -45.22 -0.75 33.13
N GLU A 13 -46.36 -1.43 32.95
CA GLU A 13 -47.64 -1.09 33.59
C GLU A 13 -47.59 -1.21 35.12
N ASN A 14 -46.55 -1.73 35.72
CA ASN A 14 -46.32 -1.82 37.17
C ASN A 14 -45.31 -0.79 37.66
N GLY A 15 -44.80 0.10 36.80
CA GLY A 15 -43.84 1.14 37.16
C GLY A 15 -42.42 0.65 37.33
N GLU A 16 -42.11 -0.57 36.87
CA GLU A 16 -40.75 -1.09 36.89
C GLU A 16 -40.01 -0.75 35.56
N PRO A 17 -38.72 -0.39 35.60
CA PRO A 17 -38.00 -0.12 34.38
C PRO A 17 -37.94 -1.41 33.52
N VAL A 18 -38.42 -1.30 32.28
CA VAL A 18 -38.32 -2.37 31.31
C VAL A 18 -36.82 -2.64 31.13
N SER A 19 -36.34 -3.73 31.71
CA SER A 19 -35.00 -4.19 31.45
C SER A 19 -35.01 -4.67 30.00
N ASP A 20 -34.45 -3.84 29.11
CA ASP A 20 -34.05 -4.29 27.78
C ASP A 20 -33.22 -5.55 28.00
N GLY A 21 -33.79 -6.68 27.55
CA GLY A 21 -33.20 -7.97 27.78
C GLY A 21 -31.69 -7.89 27.45
N GLU A 22 -30.87 -8.26 28.44
CA GLU A 22 -29.41 -8.32 28.25
C GLU A 22 -29.15 -8.86 26.85
N PRO A 23 -28.31 -8.17 26.05
CA PRO A 23 -27.96 -8.71 24.76
C PRO A 23 -27.38 -10.10 25.03
N LYS A 24 -28.15 -11.15 24.67
CA LYS A 24 -27.66 -12.51 24.72
C LYS A 24 -26.31 -12.50 24.04
N VAL A 25 -25.24 -12.51 24.84
CA VAL A 25 -23.87 -12.70 24.36
C VAL A 25 -23.83 -14.12 23.85
N SER A 26 -24.50 -14.34 22.70
CA SER A 26 -24.34 -15.54 21.93
C SER A 26 -22.85 -15.58 21.61
N ALA A 27 -22.18 -16.58 22.20
CA ALA A 27 -20.78 -16.85 22.02
C ALA A 27 -20.38 -16.58 20.56
N ILE A 28 -19.67 -15.47 20.31
CA ILE A 28 -19.14 -15.12 19.00
C ILE A 28 -17.90 -16.01 18.78
N THR A 29 -18.09 -17.31 18.78
CA THR A 29 -17.19 -18.29 18.19
C THR A 29 -17.68 -18.74 16.81
N GLY A 30 -18.49 -17.90 16.17
CA GLY A 30 -18.78 -18.01 14.76
C GLY A 30 -17.53 -17.60 13.98
N LYS A 31 -16.68 -18.57 13.58
CA LYS A 31 -15.73 -18.36 12.47
C LYS A 31 -16.50 -17.64 11.37
N ARG A 32 -16.23 -16.33 11.16
CA ARG A 32 -16.77 -15.59 10.01
C ARG A 32 -16.46 -16.43 8.79
N ARG A 33 -17.49 -17.04 8.19
CA ARG A 33 -17.33 -17.73 6.91
C ARG A 33 -16.71 -16.71 5.98
N LYS A 34 -15.44 -16.89 5.63
CA LYS A 34 -14.78 -16.05 4.63
C LYS A 34 -15.62 -16.20 3.37
N GLY A 35 -16.44 -15.17 3.09
CA GLY A 35 -17.21 -15.13 1.84
C GLY A 35 -16.22 -15.34 0.70
N LYS A 36 -16.64 -16.07 -0.34
CA LYS A 36 -15.82 -16.23 -1.54
C LYS A 36 -15.27 -14.85 -1.93
N PRO A 37 -13.97 -14.72 -2.17
CA PRO A 37 -13.40 -13.43 -2.56
C PRO A 37 -14.19 -12.91 -3.76
N LYS A 38 -14.71 -11.69 -3.66
CA LYS A 38 -15.49 -11.08 -4.75
C LYS A 38 -14.58 -11.01 -5.97
N SER A 39 -15.00 -11.63 -7.06
CA SER A 39 -14.31 -11.56 -8.34
C SER A 39 -14.12 -10.10 -8.76
N ILE A 40 -12.92 -9.76 -9.23
CA ILE A 40 -12.63 -8.42 -9.74
C ILE A 40 -13.30 -8.31 -11.11
N LYS A 41 -14.21 -7.35 -11.25
CA LYS A 41 -14.89 -7.07 -12.52
C LYS A 41 -14.01 -6.17 -13.41
N PRO A 42 -14.14 -6.21 -14.75
CA PRO A 42 -13.41 -5.33 -15.67
C PRO A 42 -13.53 -3.84 -15.30
N ASN A 43 -14.71 -3.40 -14.88
CA ASN A 43 -14.94 -2.01 -14.44
C ASN A 43 -14.11 -1.62 -13.21
N HIS A 44 -13.78 -2.57 -12.33
CA HIS A 44 -12.89 -2.29 -11.20
C HIS A 44 -11.46 -2.06 -11.70
N ILE A 45 -11.00 -2.84 -12.67
CA ILE A 45 -9.66 -2.67 -13.27
C ILE A 45 -9.56 -1.29 -13.93
N LYS A 46 -10.56 -0.88 -14.74
CA LYS A 46 -10.58 0.45 -15.37
C LYS A 46 -10.44 1.56 -14.33
N LYS A 47 -11.27 1.55 -13.27
CA LYS A 47 -11.21 2.55 -12.19
C LYS A 47 -9.86 2.54 -11.46
N ILE A 48 -9.24 1.37 -11.24
CA ILE A 48 -7.91 1.26 -10.65
C ILE A 48 -6.87 1.91 -11.55
N CYS A 49 -6.92 1.64 -12.87
CA CYS A 49 -6.01 2.24 -13.85
C CYS A 49 -6.16 3.77 -13.91
N ASP A 50 -7.40 4.29 -13.87
CA ASP A 50 -7.63 5.74 -13.87
C ASP A 50 -7.02 6.41 -12.64
N LEU A 51 -7.18 5.80 -11.45
CA LEU A 51 -6.54 6.29 -10.23
C LEU A 51 -5.01 6.21 -10.29
N ILE A 52 -4.44 5.17 -10.90
CA ILE A 52 -2.99 5.06 -11.08
C ILE A 52 -2.49 6.15 -12.03
N ARG A 53 -3.18 6.41 -13.14
CA ARG A 53 -2.86 7.52 -14.07
C ARG A 53 -2.90 8.88 -13.38
N SER A 54 -3.76 9.05 -12.37
CA SER A 54 -3.80 10.25 -11.54
C SER A 54 -2.69 10.33 -10.49
N GLY A 55 -1.72 9.42 -10.49
CA GLY A 55 -0.56 9.41 -9.58
C GLY A 55 -0.77 8.69 -8.26
N ASN A 56 -1.86 7.96 -8.09
CA ASN A 56 -2.08 7.21 -6.86
C ASN A 56 -1.29 5.89 -6.85
N TYR A 57 -0.80 5.50 -5.66
CA TYR A 57 -0.18 4.19 -5.49
C TYR A 57 -1.17 3.06 -5.79
N VAL A 58 -0.69 1.99 -6.42
CA VAL A 58 -1.51 0.80 -6.77
C VAL A 58 -2.32 0.28 -5.58
N LYS A 59 -1.69 0.14 -4.40
CA LYS A 59 -2.37 -0.34 -3.19
C LYS A 59 -3.51 0.58 -2.76
N THR A 60 -3.33 1.89 -2.85
CA THR A 60 -4.34 2.90 -2.54
C THR A 60 -5.48 2.84 -3.55
N SER A 61 -5.19 2.79 -4.85
CA SER A 61 -6.16 2.69 -5.93
C SER A 61 -7.05 1.45 -5.81
N VAL A 62 -6.46 0.29 -5.52
CA VAL A 62 -7.19 -0.97 -5.32
C VAL A 62 -8.14 -0.88 -4.12
N LYS A 63 -7.67 -0.30 -3.00
CA LYS A 63 -8.50 -0.11 -1.80
C LYS A 63 -9.64 0.89 -2.03
N ALA A 64 -9.37 1.99 -2.73
CA ALA A 64 -10.36 3.02 -3.05
C ALA A 64 -11.53 2.47 -3.88
N VAL A 65 -11.26 1.50 -4.76
CA VAL A 65 -12.28 0.81 -5.56
C VAL A 65 -13.01 -0.29 -4.76
N GLY A 66 -12.60 -0.56 -3.51
CA GLY A 66 -13.21 -1.58 -2.66
C GLY A 66 -12.81 -3.02 -3.02
N VAL A 67 -11.71 -3.20 -3.72
CA VAL A 67 -11.17 -4.50 -4.09
C VAL A 67 -10.19 -4.98 -3.02
N ASN A 68 -10.22 -6.28 -2.72
CA ASN A 68 -9.22 -6.86 -1.84
C ASN A 68 -7.85 -6.88 -2.52
N TYR A 69 -6.84 -6.29 -1.87
CA TYR A 69 -5.51 -6.15 -2.43
C TYR A 69 -4.81 -7.47 -2.72
N TYR A 70 -4.98 -8.48 -1.88
CA TYR A 70 -4.39 -9.81 -2.11
C TYR A 70 -5.02 -10.52 -3.32
N THR A 71 -6.33 -10.37 -3.51
CA THR A 71 -7.01 -10.87 -4.72
C THR A 71 -6.49 -10.18 -5.97
N PHE A 72 -6.27 -8.87 -5.90
CA PHE A 72 -5.66 -8.12 -7.00
C PHE A 72 -4.25 -8.61 -7.31
N LEU A 73 -3.40 -8.82 -6.29
CA LEU A 73 -2.05 -9.34 -6.49
C LEU A 73 -2.04 -10.74 -7.14
N ASP A 74 -2.99 -11.60 -6.75
CA ASP A 74 -3.13 -12.93 -7.38
C ASP A 74 -3.47 -12.80 -8.87
N TYR A 75 -4.36 -11.88 -9.23
CA TYR A 75 -4.69 -11.60 -10.62
C TYR A 75 -3.47 -11.07 -11.41
N MET A 76 -2.69 -10.17 -10.82
CA MET A 76 -1.47 -9.65 -11.44
C MET A 76 -0.41 -10.75 -11.64
N LYS A 77 -0.26 -11.67 -10.66
CA LYS A 77 0.63 -12.83 -10.79
C LYS A 77 0.21 -13.77 -11.91
N LYS A 78 -1.09 -13.99 -12.07
CA LYS A 78 -1.64 -14.82 -13.17
C LYS A 78 -1.46 -14.13 -14.52
N GLY A 79 -1.71 -12.82 -14.59
CA GLY A 79 -1.52 -12.04 -15.80
C GLY A 79 -0.07 -12.04 -16.28
N LYS A 80 0.89 -11.86 -15.38
CA LYS A 80 2.32 -11.94 -15.70
C LYS A 80 2.73 -13.30 -16.31
N LYS A 81 1.96 -14.37 -16.03
CA LYS A 81 2.16 -15.72 -16.60
C LYS A 81 1.41 -15.92 -17.92
N GLY A 82 0.74 -14.89 -18.45
CA GLY A 82 -0.04 -14.96 -19.70
C GLY A 82 -1.37 -15.74 -19.57
N ILE A 83 -1.92 -15.86 -18.36
CA ILE A 83 -3.17 -16.58 -18.14
C ILE A 83 -4.35 -15.64 -18.42
N ARG A 84 -5.17 -15.93 -19.44
CA ARG A 84 -6.39 -15.18 -19.75
C ARG A 84 -7.48 -15.38 -18.68
N PRO A 85 -8.27 -14.34 -18.39
CA PRO A 85 -8.24 -12.95 -18.90
C PRO A 85 -7.33 -12.02 -18.09
N TYR A 86 -6.49 -12.55 -17.21
CA TYR A 86 -5.67 -11.76 -16.26
C TYR A 86 -4.50 -11.06 -16.95
N ASP A 87 -4.04 -11.56 -18.10
CA ASP A 87 -3.01 -10.94 -18.94
C ASP A 87 -3.43 -9.53 -19.40
N GLU A 88 -4.66 -9.39 -19.90
CA GLU A 88 -5.20 -8.08 -20.29
C GLU A 88 -5.25 -7.10 -19.10
N TYR A 89 -5.64 -7.59 -17.92
CA TYR A 89 -5.68 -6.77 -16.73
C TYR A 89 -4.28 -6.34 -16.27
N TYR A 90 -3.32 -7.23 -16.38
CA TYR A 90 -1.92 -6.93 -16.07
C TYR A 90 -1.37 -5.85 -17.01
N GLU A 91 -1.57 -6.00 -18.30
CA GLU A 91 -1.15 -5.03 -19.32
C GLU A 91 -1.78 -3.66 -19.09
N MET A 92 -3.09 -3.60 -18.83
CA MET A 92 -3.77 -2.33 -18.52
C MET A 92 -3.15 -1.60 -17.32
N VAL A 93 -2.78 -2.33 -16.28
CA VAL A 93 -2.17 -1.76 -15.07
C VAL A 93 -0.74 -1.28 -15.35
N GLU A 94 0.06 -2.05 -16.10
CA GLU A 94 1.41 -1.63 -16.50
C GLU A 94 1.37 -0.40 -17.41
N MET A 95 0.45 -0.37 -18.39
CA MET A 95 0.24 0.81 -19.24
C MET A 95 -0.19 2.05 -18.43
N ALA A 96 -1.02 1.87 -17.40
CA ALA A 96 -1.43 2.99 -16.53
C ALA A 96 -0.26 3.57 -15.74
N LYS A 97 0.64 2.72 -15.24
CA LYS A 97 1.86 3.14 -14.55
C LYS A 97 2.82 3.87 -15.47
N ALA A 98 3.10 3.26 -16.65
CA ALA A 98 3.99 3.84 -17.64
C ALA A 98 3.45 5.19 -18.15
N GLY A 99 2.14 5.31 -18.34
CA GLY A 99 1.50 6.56 -18.73
C GLY A 99 1.74 7.68 -17.73
N PHE A 100 1.48 7.42 -16.43
CA PHE A 100 1.74 8.41 -15.38
C PHE A 100 3.23 8.80 -15.30
N GLU A 101 4.13 7.84 -15.39
CA GLU A 101 5.58 8.10 -15.35
C GLU A 101 6.01 8.97 -16.55
N SER A 102 5.52 8.64 -17.75
CA SER A 102 5.79 9.41 -18.98
C SER A 102 5.30 10.85 -18.85
N ASP A 103 4.07 11.05 -18.37
CA ASP A 103 3.47 12.38 -18.21
C ASP A 103 4.23 13.21 -17.15
N ALA A 104 4.63 12.58 -16.04
CA ALA A 104 5.41 13.24 -15.00
C ALA A 104 6.80 13.68 -15.51
N VAL A 105 7.51 12.78 -16.22
CA VAL A 105 8.81 13.10 -16.80
C VAL A 105 8.70 14.22 -17.86
N SER A 106 7.68 14.17 -18.72
CA SER A 106 7.40 15.20 -19.69
C SER A 106 7.17 16.56 -19.03
N THR A 107 6.34 16.62 -18.00
CA THR A 107 6.06 17.84 -17.24
C THR A 107 7.32 18.44 -16.62
N ILE A 108 8.21 17.61 -16.05
CA ILE A 108 9.49 18.07 -15.50
C ILE A 108 10.40 18.62 -16.61
N ALA A 109 10.47 17.93 -17.76
CA ALA A 109 11.27 18.34 -18.89
C ALA A 109 10.77 19.67 -19.49
N ASP A 110 9.45 19.83 -19.62
CA ASP A 110 8.83 21.06 -20.12
C ASP A 110 9.09 22.25 -19.16
N SER A 111 8.94 22.02 -17.85
CA SER A 111 9.34 23.02 -16.85
C SER A 111 10.81 23.46 -16.99
N GLY A 112 11.70 22.53 -17.35
CA GLY A 112 13.10 22.86 -17.64
C GLY A 112 13.27 23.71 -18.89
N LYS A 113 12.50 23.44 -19.96
CA LYS A 113 12.49 24.25 -21.19
C LYS A 113 11.99 25.69 -20.94
N ASP A 114 11.03 25.84 -20.03
CA ASP A 114 10.45 27.11 -19.60
C ASP A 114 11.38 27.93 -18.68
N GLY A 115 12.62 27.50 -18.50
CA GLY A 115 13.65 28.21 -17.76
C GLY A 115 13.87 27.70 -16.31
N ASN A 116 13.14 26.70 -15.85
CA ASN A 116 13.39 26.09 -14.54
C ASN A 116 14.58 25.11 -14.62
N VAL A 117 15.79 25.64 -14.57
CA VAL A 117 17.04 24.86 -14.62
C VAL A 117 17.08 23.79 -13.51
N GLY A 118 16.44 24.05 -12.35
CA GLY A 118 16.35 23.11 -11.25
C GLY A 118 15.66 21.79 -11.64
N ALA A 119 14.71 21.82 -12.58
CA ALA A 119 14.06 20.61 -13.11
C ALA A 119 15.09 19.69 -13.79
N TYR A 120 15.96 20.22 -14.63
CA TYR A 120 17.03 19.45 -15.25
C TYR A 120 18.09 18.99 -14.25
N MET A 121 18.49 19.84 -13.31
CA MET A 121 19.41 19.50 -12.23
C MET A 121 18.89 18.37 -11.35
N TRP A 122 17.57 18.27 -11.18
CA TRP A 122 16.94 17.17 -10.46
C TRP A 122 16.87 15.89 -11.31
N MET A 123 16.57 16.00 -12.60
CA MET A 123 16.30 14.88 -13.49
C MET A 123 17.59 14.19 -13.97
N LEU A 124 18.59 14.95 -14.39
CA LEU A 124 19.82 14.44 -15.01
C LEU A 124 20.58 13.43 -14.12
N PRO A 125 20.82 13.68 -12.83
CA PRO A 125 21.49 12.71 -11.95
C PRO A 125 20.72 11.40 -11.76
N ARG A 126 19.39 11.44 -11.91
CA ARG A 126 18.51 10.25 -11.76
C ARG A 126 18.42 9.42 -13.02
N MET A 127 18.34 10.07 -14.17
CA MET A 127 18.28 9.38 -15.47
C MET A 127 19.66 8.88 -15.91
N TYR A 128 20.71 9.65 -15.63
CA TYR A 128 22.07 9.36 -16.06
C TYR A 128 23.06 9.43 -14.89
N PRO A 129 22.94 8.58 -13.88
CA PRO A 129 23.73 8.65 -12.65
C PRO A 129 25.23 8.49 -12.92
N GLN A 130 25.60 7.76 -13.97
CA GLN A 130 27.00 7.56 -14.38
C GLN A 130 27.68 8.84 -14.88
N ARG A 131 26.90 9.78 -15.44
CA ARG A 131 27.43 11.02 -16.03
C ARG A 131 27.19 12.23 -15.15
N TRP A 132 26.08 12.26 -14.43
CA TRP A 132 25.59 13.42 -13.68
C TRP A 132 25.34 13.12 -12.20
N GLY A 133 25.49 11.88 -11.79
CA GLY A 133 25.32 11.49 -10.39
C GLY A 133 26.43 12.08 -9.52
N THR A 134 26.05 12.54 -8.34
CA THR A 134 27.04 12.92 -7.32
C THR A 134 27.70 11.64 -6.83
N VAL A 135 28.92 11.39 -7.28
CA VAL A 135 29.74 10.27 -6.79
C VAL A 135 30.16 10.61 -5.36
N GLN A 136 29.37 10.20 -4.38
CA GLN A 136 29.88 10.09 -3.02
C GLN A 136 30.86 8.91 -3.00
N ARG A 137 32.13 9.17 -3.26
CA ARG A 137 33.20 8.23 -2.93
C ARG A 137 33.28 8.15 -1.41
N GLN A 138 32.53 7.26 -0.81
CA GLN A 138 32.88 6.76 0.51
C GLN A 138 34.13 5.89 0.31
N GLU A 139 35.31 6.48 0.45
CA GLU A 139 36.50 5.70 0.73
C GLU A 139 36.32 5.09 2.11
N VAL A 140 35.73 3.90 2.15
CA VAL A 140 35.80 3.06 3.34
C VAL A 140 37.25 2.59 3.37
N LYS A 141 38.12 3.33 4.04
CA LYS A 141 39.43 2.83 4.46
C LYS A 141 39.15 1.72 5.44
N VAL A 142 39.05 0.50 4.95
CA VAL A 142 39.09 -0.70 5.78
C VAL A 142 40.53 -0.78 6.28
N ASP A 143 40.73 -0.30 7.51
CA ASP A 143 41.98 -0.51 8.22
C ASP A 143 42.04 -2.00 8.56
N ASN A 144 42.81 -2.74 7.75
CA ASN A 144 42.98 -4.19 7.88
C ASN A 144 43.80 -4.59 9.12
N SER A 145 44.07 -3.64 10.04
CA SER A 145 44.84 -3.88 11.26
C SER A 145 44.00 -4.42 12.41
N GLN A 146 42.66 -4.44 12.31
CA GLN A 146 41.85 -5.11 13.29
C GLN A 146 41.81 -6.62 13.02
N LYS A 147 42.70 -7.36 13.66
CA LYS A 147 42.58 -8.81 13.83
C LYS A 147 41.25 -9.05 14.59
N ILE A 148 40.24 -9.56 13.91
CA ILE A 148 39.06 -10.10 14.55
C ILE A 148 39.48 -11.45 15.17
N GLU A 149 39.78 -11.44 16.45
CA GLU A 149 39.94 -12.67 17.22
C GLU A 149 38.54 -13.26 17.44
N ILE A 150 38.22 -14.29 16.66
CA ILE A 150 37.01 -15.07 16.85
C ILE A 150 37.20 -15.93 18.08
N VAL A 151 36.82 -15.45 19.25
CA VAL A 151 36.78 -16.27 20.47
C VAL A 151 35.64 -17.28 20.29
N LYS A 152 36.03 -18.54 20.00
CA LYS A 152 35.07 -19.66 20.08
C LYS A 152 34.75 -19.88 21.55
N TYR A 153 33.51 -19.54 21.93
CA TYR A 153 32.97 -19.98 23.20
C TYR A 153 32.75 -21.50 23.12
N SER A 154 33.61 -22.26 23.79
CA SER A 154 33.37 -23.68 24.06
C SER A 154 32.36 -23.79 25.21
N ASP A 155 31.33 -24.61 25.04
CA ASP A 155 30.27 -24.87 26.02
C ASP A 155 30.74 -25.63 27.29
N GLU A 156 31.99 -25.58 27.65
CA GLU A 156 32.58 -26.42 28.72
C GLU A 156 32.45 -25.85 30.15
N ASN A 157 31.73 -24.75 30.35
CA ASN A 157 31.50 -24.20 31.71
C ASN A 157 30.02 -24.09 32.04
N ARG A 158 29.26 -25.20 31.93
CA ARG A 158 28.00 -25.39 32.64
C ARG A 158 28.18 -26.50 33.66
N GLU A 159 28.63 -26.13 34.83
CA GLU A 159 28.38 -26.83 36.12
C GLU A 159 27.41 -25.99 36.94
#